data_cb1505a900ea3374e17e5a1a0445dfa8
#
_entry.id   cb1505a900ea3374e17e5a1a0445dfa8
#
_cell.length_a   1.000
_cell.length_b   1.000
_cell.length_c   1.000
_cell.angle_alpha   90.00
_cell.angle_beta   90.00
_cell.angle_gamma   90.00
#
_symmetry.space_group_name_H-M   'P 1'
#
loop_
_entity.id
_entity.type
_entity.pdbx_description
1 polymer ?
#
loop_
_entity_poly.entity_id
_entity_poly.type
_entity_poly.pdbx_seq_one_letter_code
_entity_poly.pdbx_strand_id
1 'polypeptide(L)'
;VGVDLSLFNDKFTATVDYFHEQRDGIWMERKYLPAIIGLSGITPRANVGSVLSEGFDGNFAYRQKIGKVDITVRGNITYSKNTVLEKDEENNVYPYQMEEGYRVDQAKGLIALGLFKDYDDIRNSPKQEFGTVQPGDIKYKDVNGDGVVNDGDRVAIGATTRPNMIYGFGISGTWKGFDLTVHFQGAGKSSFFIDGPTVYAFSSGEWGNVLKD
;
A
#
# COMPACT_ATOMS: atom_id res chain seq x y z
N VAL A 1 -18.80 6.92 -13.64
CA VAL A 1 -20.27 6.91 -13.55
C VAL A 1 -20.64 7.34 -12.15
N GLY A 2 -21.52 8.36 -12.05
CA GLY A 2 -21.94 8.91 -10.77
C GLY A 2 -23.44 8.84 -10.57
N VAL A 3 -23.84 8.84 -9.30
CA VAL A 3 -25.23 8.89 -8.87
C VAL A 3 -25.36 9.91 -7.76
N ASP A 4 -26.23 10.88 -7.96
CA ASP A 4 -26.65 11.84 -6.96
C ASP A 4 -28.05 11.49 -6.44
N LEU A 5 -28.17 11.43 -5.13
CA LEU A 5 -29.41 11.12 -4.45
C LEU A 5 -29.79 12.27 -3.53
N SER A 6 -31.06 12.67 -3.61
CA SER A 6 -31.69 13.59 -2.65
C SER A 6 -33.00 12.98 -2.18
N LEU A 7 -33.13 12.74 -0.90
CA LEU A 7 -34.29 12.06 -0.29
C LEU A 7 -34.82 12.88 0.88
N PHE A 8 -36.10 12.66 1.19
CA PHE A 8 -36.80 13.27 2.34
C PHE A 8 -36.77 14.81 2.36
N ASN A 9 -37.04 15.44 1.20
CA ASN A 9 -36.94 16.88 1.00
C ASN A 9 -35.57 17.43 1.36
N ASP A 10 -34.55 16.87 0.75
CA ASP A 10 -33.10 17.24 0.91
C ASP A 10 -32.51 17.04 2.31
N LYS A 11 -33.23 16.31 3.18
CA LYS A 11 -32.68 15.95 4.49
C LYS A 11 -31.54 14.96 4.37
N PHE A 12 -31.61 14.05 3.41
CA PHE A 12 -30.51 13.15 3.08
C PHE A 12 -30.04 13.39 1.67
N THR A 13 -28.77 13.69 1.53
CA THR A 13 -28.10 13.82 0.23
C THR A 13 -26.90 12.88 0.18
N ALA A 14 -26.69 12.23 -0.95
CA ALA A 14 -25.53 11.38 -1.17
C ALA A 14 -25.11 11.46 -2.63
N THR A 15 -23.81 11.47 -2.84
CA THR A 15 -23.17 11.36 -4.16
C THR A 15 -22.24 10.17 -4.11
N VAL A 16 -22.29 9.32 -5.12
CA VAL A 16 -21.37 8.18 -5.25
C VAL A 16 -20.91 8.11 -6.70
N ASP A 17 -19.59 8.14 -6.87
CA ASP A 17 -18.94 8.07 -8.17
C ASP A 17 -18.07 6.83 -8.26
N TYR A 18 -18.19 6.09 -9.36
CA TYR A 18 -17.26 5.04 -9.74
C TYR A 18 -16.39 5.54 -10.90
N PHE A 19 -15.11 5.37 -10.79
CA PHE A 19 -14.16 5.71 -11.83
C PHE A 19 -13.34 4.50 -12.26
N HIS A 20 -13.04 4.49 -13.55
CA HIS A 20 -12.17 3.49 -14.18
C HIS A 20 -11.40 4.23 -15.27
N GLU A 21 -10.09 4.34 -15.09
CA GLU A 21 -9.19 5.08 -15.98
C GLU A 21 -8.02 4.18 -16.34
N GLN A 22 -7.81 3.98 -17.63
CA GLN A 22 -6.60 3.36 -18.15
C GLN A 22 -5.72 4.43 -18.76
N ARG A 23 -4.46 4.45 -18.39
CA ARG A 23 -3.45 5.35 -18.92
C ARG A 23 -2.39 4.54 -19.63
N ASP A 24 -2.32 4.72 -20.95
CA ASP A 24 -1.35 4.06 -21.83
C ASP A 24 -0.26 5.04 -22.25
N GLY A 25 0.85 4.50 -22.77
CA GLY A 25 1.95 5.30 -23.30
C GLY A 25 2.67 6.11 -22.21
N ILE A 26 2.78 5.58 -21.00
CA ILE A 26 3.50 6.24 -19.92
C ILE A 26 4.98 6.29 -20.26
N TRP A 27 5.55 7.50 -20.17
CA TRP A 27 6.96 7.75 -20.40
C TRP A 27 7.81 7.15 -19.29
N MET A 28 8.61 6.13 -19.63
CA MET A 28 9.45 5.44 -18.66
C MET A 28 10.80 5.02 -19.24
N GLU A 29 11.72 4.64 -18.38
CA GLU A 29 13.01 4.10 -18.80
C GLU A 29 12.85 2.68 -19.34
N ARG A 30 13.49 2.44 -20.50
CA ARG A 30 13.63 1.12 -21.09
C ARG A 30 14.70 0.34 -20.35
N LYS A 31 14.29 -0.53 -19.42
CA LYS A 31 15.23 -1.33 -18.63
C LYS A 31 15.64 -2.62 -19.33
N TYR A 32 14.75 -3.18 -20.14
CA TYR A 32 15.00 -4.41 -20.87
C TYR A 32 15.53 -4.13 -22.27
N LEU A 33 16.85 -3.87 -22.36
CA LEU A 33 17.54 -3.71 -23.62
C LEU A 33 18.72 -4.70 -23.68
N PRO A 34 18.83 -5.50 -24.78
CA PRO A 34 19.95 -6.42 -24.91
C PRO A 34 21.28 -5.68 -24.86
N ALA A 35 22.23 -6.22 -24.08
CA ALA A 35 23.58 -5.62 -23.92
C ALA A 35 24.32 -5.42 -25.24
N ILE A 36 23.97 -6.18 -26.28
CA ILE A 36 24.56 -6.08 -27.64
C ILE A 36 24.31 -4.72 -28.30
N ILE A 37 23.33 -3.94 -27.82
CA ILE A 37 23.06 -2.59 -28.34
C ILE A 37 24.18 -1.60 -27.99
N GLY A 38 25.05 -1.94 -27.04
CA GLY A 38 26.24 -1.14 -26.68
C GLY A 38 25.91 0.17 -25.93
N LEU A 39 24.71 0.34 -25.42
CA LEU A 39 24.28 1.51 -24.67
C LEU A 39 24.65 1.39 -23.19
N SER A 40 25.92 1.12 -22.88
CA SER A 40 26.34 1.07 -21.48
C SER A 40 26.27 2.48 -20.87
N GLY A 41 25.50 2.63 -19.79
CA GLY A 41 25.34 3.88 -19.06
C GLY A 41 24.30 4.87 -19.64
N ILE A 42 23.61 4.53 -20.72
CA ILE A 42 22.51 5.32 -21.26
C ILE A 42 21.25 4.48 -21.23
N THR A 43 20.28 4.92 -20.46
CA THR A 43 18.97 4.28 -20.40
C THR A 43 17.98 5.08 -21.27
N PRO A 44 17.65 4.64 -22.50
CA PRO A 44 16.69 5.33 -23.33
C PRO A 44 15.30 5.27 -22.69
N ARG A 45 14.48 6.24 -23.02
CA ARG A 45 13.09 6.33 -22.53
C ARG A 45 12.13 6.17 -23.70
N ALA A 46 10.97 5.59 -23.42
CA ALA A 46 9.90 5.43 -24.39
C ALA A 46 8.52 5.45 -23.70
N ASN A 47 7.49 5.64 -24.50
CA ASN A 47 6.09 5.58 -24.05
C ASN A 47 5.60 4.13 -24.11
N VAL A 48 5.93 3.33 -23.10
CA VAL A 48 5.69 1.88 -23.10
C VAL A 48 4.93 1.36 -21.86
N GLY A 49 4.59 2.23 -20.93
CA GLY A 49 3.88 1.82 -19.72
C GLY A 49 2.38 1.96 -19.84
N SER A 50 1.66 1.07 -19.19
CA SER A 50 0.21 1.12 -19.03
C SER A 50 -0.20 0.84 -17.59
N VAL A 51 -1.10 1.66 -17.05
CA VAL A 51 -1.62 1.54 -15.68
C VAL A 51 -3.13 1.73 -15.69
N LEU A 52 -3.83 0.82 -15.06
CA LEU A 52 -5.24 0.93 -14.75
C LEU A 52 -5.41 1.54 -13.37
N SER A 53 -6.33 2.49 -13.23
CA SER A 53 -6.77 3.05 -11.96
C SER A 53 -8.29 2.94 -11.84
N GLU A 54 -8.77 2.31 -10.79
CA GLU A 54 -10.19 2.10 -10.55
C GLU A 54 -10.54 2.32 -9.10
N GLY A 55 -11.78 2.74 -8.87
CA GLY A 55 -12.22 2.98 -7.52
C GLY A 55 -13.58 3.64 -7.45
N PHE A 56 -13.91 4.05 -6.26
CA PHE A 56 -15.12 4.83 -6.01
C PHE A 56 -14.82 5.91 -4.98
N ASP A 57 -15.53 7.00 -5.09
CA ASP A 57 -15.64 8.01 -4.05
C ASP A 57 -17.12 8.32 -3.78
N GLY A 58 -17.37 8.74 -2.57
CA GLY A 58 -18.72 9.08 -2.17
C GLY A 58 -18.74 9.98 -0.95
N ASN A 59 -19.80 10.75 -0.89
CA ASN A 59 -20.11 11.57 0.27
C ASN A 59 -21.59 11.47 0.59
N PHE A 60 -21.92 11.69 1.85
CA PHE A 60 -23.30 11.83 2.27
C PHE A 60 -23.46 12.93 3.33
N ALA A 61 -24.61 13.51 3.39
CA ALA A 61 -25.02 14.39 4.46
C ALA A 61 -26.48 14.11 4.85
N TYR A 62 -26.72 14.04 6.14
CA TYR A 62 -28.05 13.96 6.73
C TYR A 62 -28.31 15.15 7.63
N ARG A 63 -29.38 15.89 7.36
CA ARG A 63 -29.76 17.09 8.12
C ARG A 63 -31.09 16.87 8.78
N GLN A 64 -31.17 17.13 10.07
CA GLN A 64 -32.37 16.98 10.84
C GLN A 64 -32.50 18.09 11.88
N LYS A 65 -33.67 18.70 11.94
CA LYS A 65 -34.03 19.63 13.01
C LYS A 65 -34.82 18.90 14.08
N ILE A 66 -34.32 18.96 15.31
CA ILE A 66 -34.98 18.37 16.49
C ILE A 66 -35.26 19.49 17.49
N GLY A 67 -36.50 19.95 17.50
CA GLY A 67 -36.90 21.10 18.32
C GLY A 67 -36.16 22.37 17.90
N LYS A 68 -35.26 22.89 18.75
CA LYS A 68 -34.45 24.09 18.51
C LYS A 68 -33.00 23.74 18.14
N VAL A 69 -32.68 22.47 17.90
CA VAL A 69 -31.36 22.00 17.54
C VAL A 69 -31.36 21.58 16.09
N ASP A 70 -30.49 22.14 15.28
CA ASP A 70 -30.21 21.71 13.92
C ASP A 70 -28.98 20.77 13.95
N ILE A 71 -29.15 19.54 13.50
CA ILE A 71 -28.10 18.52 13.49
C ILE A 71 -27.76 18.17 12.03
N THR A 72 -26.47 18.11 11.73
CA THR A 72 -25.96 17.60 10.45
C THR A 72 -24.95 16.51 10.71
N VAL A 73 -25.19 15.33 10.14
CA VAL A 73 -24.24 14.23 10.08
C VAL A 73 -23.73 14.14 8.65
N ARG A 74 -22.42 14.04 8.47
CA ARG A 74 -21.80 13.93 7.14
C ARG A 74 -20.67 12.92 7.16
N GLY A 75 -20.43 12.32 6.02
CA GLY A 75 -19.30 11.43 5.82
C GLY A 75 -18.87 11.39 4.37
N ASN A 76 -17.65 11.00 4.17
CA ASN A 76 -17.06 10.76 2.85
C ASN A 76 -16.15 9.55 2.91
N ILE A 77 -16.02 8.86 1.79
CA ILE A 77 -15.10 7.76 1.60
C ILE A 77 -14.60 7.77 0.16
N THR A 78 -13.30 7.61 0.00
CA THR A 78 -12.64 7.40 -1.28
C THR A 78 -11.83 6.12 -1.20
N TYR A 79 -12.03 5.25 -2.16
CA TYR A 79 -11.21 4.05 -2.34
C TYR A 79 -10.69 4.00 -3.76
N SER A 80 -9.39 3.88 -3.93
CA SER A 80 -8.78 3.70 -5.24
C SER A 80 -7.72 2.61 -5.22
N LYS A 81 -7.64 1.88 -6.32
CA LYS A 81 -6.63 0.85 -6.58
C LYS A 81 -6.06 1.09 -7.97
N ASN A 82 -4.75 1.09 -8.07
CA ASN A 82 -4.09 1.03 -9.37
C ASN A 82 -3.50 -0.35 -9.61
N THR A 83 -3.29 -0.69 -10.88
CA THR A 83 -2.65 -1.93 -11.30
C THR A 83 -1.77 -1.63 -12.52
N VAL A 84 -0.52 -2.04 -12.47
CA VAL A 84 0.39 -1.98 -13.61
C VAL A 84 -0.07 -3.03 -14.62
N LEU A 85 -0.46 -2.59 -15.81
CA LEU A 85 -0.88 -3.48 -16.90
C LEU A 85 0.30 -3.85 -17.79
N GLU A 86 1.18 -2.87 -18.05
CA GLU A 86 2.34 -3.06 -18.91
C GLU A 86 3.51 -2.22 -18.38
N LYS A 87 4.66 -2.84 -18.31
CA LYS A 87 5.92 -2.21 -17.92
C LYS A 87 7.06 -2.84 -18.71
N ASP A 88 8.05 -2.04 -19.11
CA ASP A 88 9.26 -2.54 -19.74
C ASP A 88 10.19 -3.15 -18.65
N GLU A 89 9.95 -4.40 -18.33
CA GLU A 89 10.72 -5.15 -17.34
C GLU A 89 11.24 -6.47 -17.91
N GLU A 90 12.32 -6.98 -17.33
CA GLU A 90 12.87 -8.26 -17.70
C GLU A 90 11.88 -9.36 -17.35
N ASN A 91 11.71 -10.32 -18.27
CA ASN A 91 10.85 -11.48 -18.03
C ASN A 91 11.49 -12.33 -16.91
N ASN A 92 10.99 -12.16 -15.69
CA ASN A 92 11.54 -12.84 -14.52
C ASN A 92 11.10 -14.31 -14.51
N VAL A 93 12.01 -15.17 -14.05
CA VAL A 93 11.74 -16.60 -13.85
C VAL A 93 10.55 -16.78 -12.89
N TYR A 94 10.42 -15.87 -11.92
CA TYR A 94 9.35 -15.90 -10.94
C TYR A 94 8.33 -14.78 -11.22
N PRO A 95 7.13 -15.09 -11.74
CA PRO A 95 6.11 -14.08 -12.08
C PRO A 95 5.72 -13.16 -10.92
N TYR A 96 5.78 -13.64 -9.69
CA TYR A 96 5.47 -12.83 -8.50
C TYR A 96 6.51 -11.72 -8.23
N GLN A 97 7.67 -11.76 -8.91
CA GLN A 97 8.68 -10.71 -8.84
C GLN A 97 8.49 -9.61 -9.89
N MET A 98 7.63 -9.82 -10.88
CA MET A 98 7.27 -8.78 -11.86
C MET A 98 6.45 -7.68 -11.19
N GLU A 99 6.53 -6.48 -11.74
CA GLU A 99 5.68 -5.36 -11.30
C GLU A 99 4.32 -5.38 -12.01
N GLU A 100 4.24 -5.99 -13.19
CA GLU A 100 2.97 -6.23 -13.89
C GLU A 100 2.00 -7.04 -13.04
N GLY A 101 0.73 -6.63 -13.03
CA GLY A 101 -0.32 -7.23 -12.22
C GLY A 101 -0.37 -6.74 -10.78
N TYR A 102 0.65 -6.02 -10.31
CA TYR A 102 0.69 -5.43 -8.99
C TYR A 102 0.39 -3.93 -9.02
N ARG A 103 0.30 -3.34 -7.85
CA ARG A 103 0.13 -1.89 -7.71
C ARG A 103 1.44 -1.16 -8.04
N VAL A 104 1.31 0.07 -8.53
CA VAL A 104 2.46 0.98 -8.60
C VAL A 104 3.03 1.17 -7.20
N ASP A 105 4.34 1.07 -7.05
CA ASP A 105 5.07 1.15 -5.77
C ASP A 105 4.68 0.06 -4.76
N GLN A 106 4.28 -1.13 -5.24
CA GLN A 106 4.01 -2.27 -4.38
C GLN A 106 5.31 -2.71 -3.69
N ALA A 107 5.30 -2.69 -2.36
CA ALA A 107 6.41 -3.21 -1.59
C ALA A 107 6.57 -4.72 -1.78
N LYS A 108 7.82 -5.17 -1.93
CA LYS A 108 8.18 -6.58 -1.99
C LYS A 108 9.13 -6.92 -0.86
N GLY A 109 8.95 -8.08 -0.26
CA GLY A 109 9.74 -8.54 0.87
C GLY A 109 9.56 -10.02 1.13
N LEU A 110 10.25 -10.51 2.14
CA LEU A 110 10.18 -11.89 2.59
C LEU A 110 9.00 -12.11 3.53
N ILE A 111 8.44 -13.30 3.51
CA ILE A 111 7.37 -13.70 4.44
C ILE A 111 8.01 -14.29 5.69
N ALA A 112 7.83 -13.63 6.84
CA ALA A 112 8.27 -14.15 8.13
C ALA A 112 7.33 -15.26 8.61
N LEU A 113 7.90 -16.39 9.02
CA LEU A 113 7.19 -17.53 9.60
C LEU A 113 7.23 -17.53 11.14
N GLY A 114 8.03 -16.67 11.74
CA GLY A 114 8.29 -16.60 13.16
C GLY A 114 9.78 -16.47 13.45
N LEU A 115 10.19 -16.93 14.62
CA LEU A 115 11.59 -16.95 15.03
C LEU A 115 12.10 -18.40 15.09
N PHE A 116 13.38 -18.59 14.79
CA PHE A 116 14.04 -19.88 15.01
C PHE A 116 14.09 -20.22 16.51
N LYS A 117 13.65 -21.42 16.86
CA LYS A 117 13.60 -21.87 18.27
C LYS A 117 14.97 -22.27 18.79
N ASP A 118 15.69 -23.05 17.99
CA ASP A 118 16.98 -23.63 18.34
C ASP A 118 17.78 -24.00 17.08
N TYR A 119 18.98 -24.55 17.27
CA TYR A 119 19.82 -24.96 16.16
C TYR A 119 19.29 -26.16 15.37
N ASP A 120 18.40 -26.99 15.97
CA ASP A 120 17.76 -28.09 15.24
C ASP A 120 16.70 -27.55 14.28
N ASP A 121 15.94 -26.53 14.69
CA ASP A 121 15.00 -25.82 13.81
C ASP A 121 15.72 -25.17 12.63
N ILE A 122 16.89 -24.54 12.88
CA ILE A 122 17.72 -23.98 11.82
C ILE A 122 18.20 -25.05 10.83
N ARG A 123 18.71 -26.19 11.33
CA ARG A 123 19.20 -27.27 10.48
C ARG A 123 18.13 -27.94 9.63
N ASN A 124 16.89 -27.97 10.12
CA ASN A 124 15.74 -28.55 9.43
C ASN A 124 14.94 -27.56 8.58
N SER A 125 15.42 -26.34 8.44
CA SER A 125 14.77 -25.27 7.65
C SER A 125 15.60 -24.93 6.41
N PRO A 126 15.01 -24.33 5.37
CA PRO A 126 15.73 -23.80 4.23
C PRO A 126 16.85 -22.85 4.69
N LYS A 127 18.01 -22.92 4.02
CA LYS A 127 19.16 -22.10 4.34
C LYS A 127 18.86 -20.63 3.98
N GLN A 128 19.04 -19.71 4.92
CA GLN A 128 18.94 -18.27 4.65
C GLN A 128 20.32 -17.69 4.25
N GLU A 129 20.37 -17.01 3.11
CA GLU A 129 21.63 -16.50 2.54
C GLU A 129 21.97 -15.04 2.97
N PHE A 130 21.21 -14.48 3.89
CA PHE A 130 21.41 -13.09 4.35
C PHE A 130 22.47 -12.93 5.44
N GLY A 131 23.04 -14.02 5.91
CA GLY A 131 24.08 -14.03 6.96
C GLY A 131 24.03 -15.30 7.80
N THR A 132 24.80 -15.29 8.89
CA THR A 132 24.80 -16.41 9.85
C THR A 132 23.56 -16.31 10.72
N VAL A 133 22.75 -17.35 10.71
CA VAL A 133 21.49 -17.44 11.44
C VAL A 133 21.70 -18.07 12.82
N GLN A 134 21.03 -17.52 13.83
CA GLN A 134 21.06 -17.96 15.22
C GLN A 134 19.63 -18.20 15.75
N PRO A 135 19.44 -19.00 16.80
CA PRO A 135 18.16 -19.09 17.51
C PRO A 135 17.68 -17.71 17.97
N GLY A 136 16.43 -17.39 17.69
CA GLY A 136 15.85 -16.07 17.92
C GLY A 136 15.83 -15.16 16.69
N ASP A 137 16.55 -15.49 15.63
CA ASP A 137 16.45 -14.76 14.36
C ASP A 137 15.15 -15.07 13.62
N ILE A 138 14.75 -14.18 12.71
CA ILE A 138 13.55 -14.35 11.92
C ILE A 138 13.73 -15.49 10.91
N LYS A 139 12.79 -16.44 10.93
CA LYS A 139 12.67 -17.51 9.96
C LYS A 139 11.80 -17.05 8.81
N TYR A 140 12.32 -17.06 7.60
CA TYR A 140 11.60 -16.69 6.40
C TYR A 140 11.14 -17.89 5.59
N LYS A 141 10.12 -17.67 4.79
CA LYS A 141 9.54 -18.70 3.91
C LYS A 141 10.36 -18.79 2.62
N ASP A 142 10.73 -20.00 2.25
CA ASP A 142 11.14 -20.37 0.90
C ASP A 142 9.86 -20.43 0.04
N VAL A 143 9.75 -19.52 -0.90
CA VAL A 143 8.54 -19.36 -1.73
C VAL A 143 8.65 -20.17 -3.01
N ASN A 144 9.84 -20.24 -3.60
CA ASN A 144 10.09 -20.96 -4.85
C ASN A 144 10.35 -22.46 -4.63
N GLY A 145 10.64 -22.89 -3.39
CA GLY A 145 10.84 -24.28 -3.01
C GLY A 145 12.22 -24.83 -3.42
N ASP A 146 13.24 -23.97 -3.60
CA ASP A 146 14.57 -24.39 -4.00
C ASP A 146 15.48 -24.82 -2.81
N GLY A 147 14.96 -24.69 -1.58
CA GLY A 147 15.67 -25.05 -0.34
C GLY A 147 16.55 -23.94 0.21
N VAL A 148 16.52 -22.75 -0.40
CA VAL A 148 17.31 -21.60 0.00
C VAL A 148 16.40 -20.37 0.08
N VAL A 149 16.57 -19.55 1.11
CA VAL A 149 15.87 -18.26 1.21
C VAL A 149 16.82 -17.15 0.80
N ASN A 150 16.46 -16.47 -0.28
CA ASN A 150 17.25 -15.36 -0.83
C ASN A 150 16.33 -14.30 -1.49
N ASP A 151 16.89 -13.44 -2.35
CA ASP A 151 16.12 -12.43 -3.06
C ASP A 151 15.08 -13.01 -4.03
N GLY A 152 15.23 -14.28 -4.43
CA GLY A 152 14.27 -15.03 -5.23
C GLY A 152 12.92 -15.24 -4.52
N ASP A 153 12.87 -15.14 -3.19
CA ASP A 153 11.67 -15.37 -2.37
C ASP A 153 10.90 -14.09 -2.02
N ARG A 154 11.33 -12.96 -2.55
CA ARG A 154 10.64 -11.69 -2.33
C ARG A 154 9.32 -11.67 -3.10
N VAL A 155 8.23 -11.52 -2.36
CA VAL A 155 6.87 -11.41 -2.88
C VAL A 155 6.25 -10.07 -2.52
N ALA A 156 5.13 -9.74 -3.15
CA ALA A 156 4.35 -8.57 -2.77
C ALA A 156 3.86 -8.69 -1.32
N ILE A 157 4.21 -7.72 -0.49
CA ILE A 157 3.83 -7.66 0.92
C ILE A 157 3.08 -6.37 1.24
N GLY A 158 2.18 -6.44 2.22
CA GLY A 158 1.46 -5.27 2.71
C GLY A 158 0.67 -4.52 1.65
N ALA A 159 0.56 -3.23 1.85
CA ALA A 159 -0.03 -2.26 0.93
C ALA A 159 1.04 -1.30 0.39
N THR A 160 0.65 -0.38 -0.47
CA THR A 160 1.53 0.70 -0.90
C THR A 160 1.68 1.76 0.20
N THR A 161 2.72 2.57 0.13
CA THR A 161 2.91 3.69 1.07
C THR A 161 1.78 4.71 0.98
N ARG A 162 1.22 4.89 -0.22
CA ARG A 162 0.06 5.77 -0.42
C ARG A 162 -1.22 5.03 -0.02
N PRO A 163 -2.06 5.62 0.86
CA PRO A 163 -3.31 5.01 1.27
C PRO A 163 -4.25 4.77 0.08
N ASN A 164 -4.86 3.61 0.02
CA ASN A 164 -5.90 3.31 -0.96
C ASN A 164 -7.29 3.73 -0.49
N MET A 165 -7.46 3.98 0.80
CA MET A 165 -8.71 4.37 1.40
C MET A 165 -8.51 5.62 2.24
N ILE A 166 -9.33 6.62 1.98
CA ILE A 166 -9.44 7.84 2.79
C ILE A 166 -10.90 7.99 3.17
N TYR A 167 -11.17 8.27 4.42
CA TYR A 167 -12.53 8.46 4.91
C TYR A 167 -12.61 9.54 5.94
N GLY A 168 -13.78 10.15 6.04
CA GLY A 168 -14.09 11.13 7.07
C GLY A 168 -15.53 11.04 7.48
N PHE A 169 -15.81 11.35 8.73
CA PHE A 169 -17.15 11.53 9.22
C PHE A 169 -17.22 12.61 10.28
N GLY A 170 -18.34 13.29 10.35
CA GLY A 170 -18.52 14.37 11.30
C GLY A 170 -19.97 14.63 11.65
N ILE A 171 -20.13 15.22 12.81
CA ILE A 171 -21.42 15.70 13.29
C ILE A 171 -21.30 17.17 13.66
N SER A 172 -22.29 17.95 13.26
CA SER A 172 -22.44 19.36 13.62
C SER A 172 -23.79 19.59 14.26
N GLY A 173 -23.82 20.42 15.28
CA GLY A 173 -25.04 20.81 15.95
C GLY A 173 -25.07 22.32 16.19
N THR A 174 -26.19 22.98 15.86
CA THR A 174 -26.45 24.38 16.11
C THR A 174 -27.61 24.53 17.09
N TRP A 175 -27.41 25.27 18.18
CA TRP A 175 -28.41 25.54 19.17
C TRP A 175 -28.29 26.96 19.73
N LYS A 176 -29.33 27.77 19.54
CA LYS A 176 -29.44 29.12 20.13
C LYS A 176 -28.20 29.99 19.91
N GLY A 177 -27.56 29.92 18.74
CA GLY A 177 -26.35 30.69 18.39
C GLY A 177 -25.04 30.03 18.83
N PHE A 178 -25.08 28.83 19.42
CA PHE A 178 -23.91 28.00 19.66
C PHE A 178 -23.79 26.94 18.57
N ASP A 179 -22.59 26.81 18.01
CA ASP A 179 -22.24 25.80 17.01
C ASP A 179 -21.17 24.88 17.55
N LEU A 180 -21.40 23.57 17.43
CA LEU A 180 -20.39 22.56 17.74
C LEU A 180 -20.23 21.64 16.53
N THR A 181 -19.00 21.44 16.12
CA THR A 181 -18.66 20.47 15.07
C THR A 181 -17.56 19.55 15.57
N VAL A 182 -17.76 18.25 15.38
CA VAL A 182 -16.74 17.23 15.60
C VAL A 182 -16.52 16.52 14.29
N HIS A 183 -15.27 16.37 13.86
CA HIS A 183 -14.90 15.72 12.61
C HIS A 183 -13.76 14.76 12.85
N PHE A 184 -13.87 13.57 12.24
CA PHE A 184 -12.84 12.54 12.23
C PHE A 184 -12.43 12.27 10.79
N GLN A 185 -11.13 12.05 10.59
CA GLN A 185 -10.59 11.67 9.30
C GLN A 185 -9.59 10.53 9.51
N GLY A 186 -9.58 9.59 8.60
CA GLY A 186 -8.68 8.46 8.61
C GLY A 186 -8.20 8.09 7.23
N ALA A 187 -7.05 7.43 7.19
CA ALA A 187 -6.48 6.79 6.01
C ALA A 187 -6.24 5.32 6.32
N GLY A 188 -6.47 4.48 5.34
CA GLY A 188 -6.32 3.04 5.50
C GLY A 188 -5.75 2.36 4.26
N LYS A 189 -5.43 1.09 4.42
CA LYS A 189 -4.79 0.27 3.36
C LYS A 189 -3.51 0.92 2.84
N SER A 190 -2.66 1.37 3.77
CA SER A 190 -1.30 1.81 3.51
C SER A 190 -0.34 1.04 4.40
N SER A 191 0.88 0.90 3.95
CA SER A 191 1.98 0.28 4.68
C SER A 191 3.20 1.19 4.63
N PHE A 192 3.97 1.19 5.69
CA PHE A 192 5.27 1.83 5.74
C PHE A 192 6.27 0.89 6.40
N PHE A 193 7.51 0.99 6.01
CA PHE A 193 8.58 0.28 6.68
C PHE A 193 8.99 1.04 7.93
N ILE A 194 9.05 0.32 9.03
CA ILE A 194 9.67 0.84 10.24
C ILE A 194 11.18 0.63 10.06
N ASP A 195 11.87 1.69 9.65
CA ASP A 195 13.29 1.67 9.33
C ASP A 195 14.00 2.83 10.03
N GLY A 196 15.23 2.58 10.48
CA GLY A 196 16.06 3.60 11.05
C GLY A 196 16.77 3.21 12.35
N PRO A 197 17.77 4.00 12.75
CA PRO A 197 18.60 3.73 13.94
C PRO A 197 17.83 3.69 15.26
N THR A 198 16.65 4.29 15.30
CA THR A 198 15.79 4.31 16.48
C THR A 198 15.01 3.02 16.68
N VAL A 199 14.91 2.19 15.64
CA VAL A 199 14.14 0.93 15.66
C VAL A 199 15.07 -0.27 15.73
N TYR A 200 16.20 -0.22 15.00
CA TYR A 200 17.17 -1.29 15.02
C TYR A 200 18.20 -1.07 16.11
N ALA A 201 18.16 -1.90 17.14
CA ALA A 201 19.20 -1.90 18.17
C ALA A 201 20.55 -2.19 17.50
N PHE A 202 21.55 -1.36 17.80
CA PHE A 202 22.93 -1.51 17.35
C PHE A 202 23.17 -1.48 15.84
N SER A 203 22.25 -0.92 15.05
CA SER A 203 22.29 -0.94 13.58
C SER A 203 23.49 -0.22 12.96
N SER A 204 24.14 0.69 13.68
CA SER A 204 25.33 1.44 13.20
C SER A 204 26.55 1.33 14.12
N GLY A 205 26.56 0.38 15.05
CA GLY A 205 27.65 0.20 16.00
C GLY A 205 27.75 1.26 17.11
N GLU A 206 27.31 2.47 16.85
CA GLU A 206 27.40 3.61 17.79
C GLU A 206 26.05 4.20 18.20
N TRP A 207 25.02 4.02 17.39
CA TRP A 207 23.72 4.68 17.54
C TRP A 207 22.58 3.64 17.54
N GLY A 208 22.43 2.93 18.63
CA GLY A 208 21.34 2.00 18.76
C GLY A 208 20.65 2.17 20.10
N ASN A 209 19.39 2.57 20.11
CA ASN A 209 18.57 2.51 21.30
C ASN A 209 17.84 1.18 21.35
N VAL A 210 17.90 0.50 22.49
CA VAL A 210 16.97 -0.60 22.75
C VAL A 210 15.66 0.02 23.19
N LEU A 211 14.61 -0.20 22.39
CA LEU A 211 13.28 0.23 22.80
C LEU A 211 12.89 -0.52 24.08
N LYS A 212 12.43 0.21 25.05
CA LYS A 212 11.81 -0.36 26.24
C LYS A 212 10.36 -0.67 25.89
N ASP A 213 9.87 -1.88 26.22
CA ASP A 213 8.50 -2.36 25.99
C ASP A 213 7.42 -1.36 26.43
#